data_f95e1db03b5a663e79e69f2cb1311423
#
_entry.id   f95e1db03b5a663e79e69f2cb1311423
#
_cell.length_a   1.000
_cell.length_b   1.000
_cell.length_c   1.000
_cell.angle_alpha   90.00
_cell.angle_beta   90.00
_cell.angle_gamma   90.00
#
_symmetry.space_group_name_H-M   'P 1'
#
loop_
_entity.id
_entity.type
_entity.pdbx_description
1 polymer ?
#
loop_
_entity_poly.entity_id
_entity_poly.type
_entity_poly.pdbx_seq_one_letter_code
_entity_poly.pdbx_strand_id
1 'polypeptide(L)'
;MKCLWCGEEVERAEPILSFLLGANRKCICVYCEHPFMELRQHPTCLECGRLMTKVEVCPDCQKWHQVKEAVLLKNTALYAYDEAGRKFMELFKFVGDTRVMTVVIKELRQELLKYQKRGFVLCPLPSSKASLRKREFETIPTLLEQCHVPAVSLLEHIGSGKKQSEKTRQERLQLKQPFKVKENVGVPKKVLLVDDVYTTGATIHLAAKALTEIGVEEVESLTLFR
;
A
#
# COMPACT_ATOMS: atom_id res chain seq x y z
N MET A 1 6.00 -18.06 23.76
CA MET A 1 6.54 -17.25 22.63
C MET A 1 6.09 -15.82 22.82
N LYS A 2 6.96 -14.83 22.57
CA LYS A 2 6.57 -13.42 22.72
C LYS A 2 5.77 -12.90 21.54
N CYS A 3 4.75 -12.09 21.81
CA CYS A 3 3.99 -11.37 20.81
C CYS A 3 4.89 -10.39 20.06
N LEU A 4 4.87 -10.39 18.72
CA LEU A 4 5.65 -9.47 17.90
C LEU A 4 5.22 -8.01 18.08
N TRP A 5 4.00 -7.78 18.54
CA TRP A 5 3.44 -6.46 18.70
C TRP A 5 3.73 -5.82 20.06
N CYS A 6 3.36 -6.49 21.15
CA CYS A 6 3.49 -5.93 22.51
C CYS A 6 4.66 -6.52 23.33
N GLY A 7 5.27 -7.61 22.87
CA GLY A 7 6.34 -8.29 23.60
C GLY A 7 5.87 -9.24 24.72
N GLU A 8 4.58 -9.22 25.05
CA GLU A 8 4.00 -10.11 26.07
C GLU A 8 4.00 -11.57 25.65
N GLU A 9 3.92 -12.48 26.61
CA GLU A 9 3.85 -13.91 26.33
C GLU A 9 2.53 -14.27 25.63
N VAL A 10 2.64 -14.99 24.50
CA VAL A 10 1.48 -15.54 23.79
C VAL A 10 1.24 -16.95 24.33
N GLU A 11 0.05 -17.20 24.88
CA GLU A 11 -0.36 -18.54 25.28
C GLU A 11 -0.29 -19.49 24.08
N ARG A 12 0.37 -20.63 24.28
CA ARG A 12 0.49 -21.65 23.24
C ARG A 12 -0.83 -22.43 23.19
N ALA A 13 -1.52 -22.39 22.06
CA ALA A 13 -2.45 -23.47 21.74
C ALA A 13 -1.67 -24.80 21.71
N GLU A 14 -2.29 -25.89 22.18
CA GLU A 14 -1.72 -27.24 22.31
C GLU A 14 -0.75 -27.56 21.12
N PRO A 15 0.54 -27.80 21.39
CA PRO A 15 1.58 -27.84 20.34
C PRO A 15 1.35 -28.92 19.28
N ILE A 16 0.74 -30.04 19.67
CA ILE A 16 0.56 -31.21 18.81
C ILE A 16 -0.58 -30.99 17.80
N LEU A 17 -1.69 -30.40 18.24
CA LEU A 17 -2.86 -30.16 17.39
C LEU A 17 -2.58 -29.05 16.35
N SER A 18 -1.86 -28.02 16.72
CA SER A 18 -1.48 -26.92 15.81
C SER A 18 -0.49 -27.36 14.74
N PHE A 19 0.41 -28.30 15.07
CA PHE A 19 1.35 -28.89 14.10
C PHE A 19 0.62 -29.77 13.07
N LEU A 20 -0.31 -30.60 13.51
CA LEU A 20 -1.08 -31.50 12.63
C LEU A 20 -2.07 -30.74 11.73
N LEU A 21 -2.60 -29.61 12.18
CA LEU A 21 -3.55 -28.80 11.40
C LEU A 21 -2.88 -27.75 10.52
N GLY A 22 -1.55 -27.67 10.46
CA GLY A 22 -0.84 -26.65 9.69
C GLY A 22 -1.16 -25.23 10.14
N ALA A 23 -1.63 -25.06 11.38
CA ALA A 23 -2.00 -23.75 11.90
C ALA A 23 -0.78 -22.85 11.98
N ASN A 24 -0.77 -21.75 11.26
CA ASN A 24 0.26 -20.72 11.35
C ASN A 24 0.41 -20.31 12.82
N ARG A 25 1.63 -20.43 13.36
CA ARG A 25 1.92 -20.06 14.74
C ARG A 25 1.50 -18.62 14.95
N LYS A 26 0.51 -18.37 15.82
CA LYS A 26 0.09 -17.00 16.16
C LYS A 26 1.27 -16.26 16.77
N CYS A 27 1.87 -15.38 15.98
CA CYS A 27 2.98 -14.52 16.41
C CYS A 27 2.49 -13.24 17.09
N ILE A 28 1.17 -13.05 17.13
CA ILE A 28 0.48 -11.88 17.67
C ILE A 28 -0.53 -12.38 18.71
N CYS A 29 -0.61 -11.76 19.88
CA CYS A 29 -1.58 -12.11 20.90
C CYS A 29 -2.98 -11.60 20.52
N VAL A 30 -4.02 -12.16 21.15
CA VAL A 30 -5.43 -11.81 20.88
C VAL A 30 -5.72 -10.31 21.04
N TYR A 31 -5.05 -9.63 21.97
CA TYR A 31 -5.21 -8.19 22.19
C TYR A 31 -4.58 -7.32 21.10
N CYS A 32 -3.67 -7.89 20.32
CA CYS A 32 -2.97 -7.18 19.23
C CYS A 32 -3.42 -7.62 17.82
N GLU A 33 -4.43 -8.47 17.71
CA GLU A 33 -4.94 -8.94 16.39
C GLU A 33 -5.56 -7.81 15.56
N HIS A 34 -6.09 -6.76 16.20
CA HIS A 34 -6.75 -5.62 15.55
C HIS A 34 -6.19 -4.28 16.08
N PRO A 35 -4.92 -3.95 15.80
CA PRO A 35 -4.27 -2.79 16.40
C PRO A 35 -4.62 -1.47 15.72
N PHE A 36 -5.32 -1.49 14.57
CA PHE A 36 -5.49 -0.33 13.70
C PHE A 36 -6.89 0.27 13.76
N MET A 37 -6.96 1.59 13.63
CA MET A 37 -8.21 2.32 13.38
C MET A 37 -8.64 2.10 11.93
N GLU A 38 -9.76 1.43 11.71
CA GLU A 38 -10.34 1.18 10.39
C GLU A 38 -11.01 2.44 9.83
N LEU A 39 -10.51 2.97 8.73
CA LEU A 39 -11.03 4.20 8.12
C LEU A 39 -12.44 4.06 7.56
N ARG A 40 -12.85 2.85 7.15
CA ARG A 40 -14.23 2.59 6.64
C ARG A 40 -15.34 2.88 7.66
N GLN A 41 -15.00 2.96 8.96
CA GLN A 41 -15.95 3.23 10.05
C GLN A 41 -16.04 4.72 10.39
N HIS A 42 -15.31 5.57 9.68
CA HIS A 42 -15.19 6.99 9.97
C HIS A 42 -15.43 7.85 8.73
N PRO A 43 -15.83 9.13 8.90
CA PRO A 43 -15.85 10.07 7.79
C PRO A 43 -14.46 10.24 7.20
N THR A 44 -14.35 10.12 5.88
CA THR A 44 -13.08 10.22 5.16
C THR A 44 -13.19 11.12 3.94
N CYS A 45 -12.06 11.59 3.45
CA CYS A 45 -11.96 12.28 2.18
C CYS A 45 -12.44 11.37 1.04
N LEU A 46 -13.31 11.90 0.17
CA LEU A 46 -13.89 11.18 -0.96
C LEU A 46 -12.85 10.63 -1.97
N GLU A 47 -11.68 11.27 -2.03
CA GLU A 47 -10.62 10.89 -2.98
C GLU A 47 -9.48 10.12 -2.33
N CYS A 48 -8.83 10.66 -1.31
CA CYS A 48 -7.61 10.04 -0.76
C CYS A 48 -7.84 9.15 0.46
N GLY A 49 -9.08 9.07 1.00
CA GLY A 49 -9.39 8.26 2.18
C GLY A 49 -8.85 8.81 3.51
N ARG A 50 -8.33 10.07 3.57
CA ARG A 50 -7.89 10.71 4.83
C ARG A 50 -9.04 10.78 5.83
N LEU A 51 -8.77 10.46 7.10
CA LEU A 51 -9.71 10.70 8.19
C LEU A 51 -10.10 12.19 8.26
N MET A 52 -11.39 12.44 8.33
CA MET A 52 -11.99 13.77 8.31
C MET A 52 -13.09 13.87 9.38
N THR A 53 -13.56 15.08 9.68
CA THR A 53 -14.75 15.30 10.51
C THR A 53 -16.04 15.17 9.71
N LYS A 54 -15.96 15.36 8.39
CA LYS A 54 -17.08 15.26 7.42
C LYS A 54 -16.61 14.56 6.15
N VAL A 55 -17.56 13.97 5.42
CA VAL A 55 -17.29 13.32 4.13
C VAL A 55 -17.24 14.40 3.05
N GLU A 56 -16.04 14.81 2.66
CA GLU A 56 -15.78 15.85 1.64
C GLU A 56 -14.40 15.66 1.02
N VAL A 57 -14.07 16.43 -0.02
CA VAL A 57 -12.72 16.43 -0.61
C VAL A 57 -11.79 17.28 0.26
N CYS A 58 -10.69 16.70 0.74
CA CYS A 58 -9.76 17.40 1.62
C CYS A 58 -8.93 18.46 0.87
N PRO A 59 -8.35 19.47 1.59
CA PRO A 59 -7.57 20.52 0.95
C PRO A 59 -6.38 20.05 0.12
N ASP A 60 -5.76 18.91 0.47
CA ASP A 60 -4.66 18.36 -0.31
C ASP A 60 -5.15 17.77 -1.65
N CYS A 61 -6.31 17.12 -1.68
CA CYS A 61 -6.92 16.65 -2.92
C CYS A 61 -7.38 17.82 -3.80
N GLN A 62 -7.94 18.89 -3.20
CA GLN A 62 -8.28 20.10 -3.95
C GLN A 62 -7.06 20.73 -4.66
N LYS A 63 -5.85 20.64 -4.07
CA LYS A 63 -4.61 21.06 -4.77
C LYS A 63 -4.30 20.20 -5.98
N TRP A 64 -4.58 18.90 -5.94
CA TRP A 64 -4.40 18.02 -7.10
C TRP A 64 -5.31 18.41 -8.27
N HIS A 65 -6.53 18.91 -8.02
CA HIS A 65 -7.42 19.44 -9.07
C HIS A 65 -6.83 20.64 -9.82
N GLN A 66 -5.91 21.36 -9.20
CA GLN A 66 -5.24 22.52 -9.80
C GLN A 66 -3.96 22.14 -10.56
N VAL A 67 -3.47 20.91 -10.40
CA VAL A 67 -2.29 20.43 -11.11
C VAL A 67 -2.68 20.04 -12.53
N LYS A 68 -2.15 20.78 -13.53
CA LYS A 68 -2.35 20.46 -14.94
C LYS A 68 -1.87 19.03 -15.21
N GLU A 69 -2.66 18.25 -15.90
CA GLU A 69 -2.37 16.83 -16.25
C GLU A 69 -2.32 15.85 -15.06
N ALA A 70 -2.77 16.24 -13.87
CA ALA A 70 -2.96 15.28 -12.80
C ALA A 70 -4.11 14.32 -13.16
N VAL A 71 -3.87 13.03 -13.01
CA VAL A 71 -4.94 12.03 -13.06
C VAL A 71 -5.63 12.02 -11.71
N LEU A 72 -6.87 12.49 -11.66
CA LEU A 72 -7.69 12.40 -10.46
C LEU A 72 -8.13 10.96 -10.27
N LEU A 73 -7.86 10.40 -9.11
CA LEU A 73 -8.16 9.01 -8.81
C LEU A 73 -8.67 8.87 -7.37
N LYS A 74 -9.44 7.82 -7.15
CA LYS A 74 -9.91 7.43 -5.82
C LYS A 74 -8.90 6.49 -5.17
N ASN A 75 -8.50 6.81 -3.94
CA ASN A 75 -7.76 5.90 -3.06
C ASN A 75 -8.68 5.34 -1.98
N THR A 76 -8.66 4.03 -1.81
CA THR A 76 -9.21 3.36 -0.63
C THR A 76 -8.07 3.10 0.34
N ALA A 77 -8.13 3.65 1.55
CA ALA A 77 -7.19 3.32 2.61
C ALA A 77 -7.87 2.46 3.67
N LEU A 78 -7.21 1.41 4.13
CA LEU A 78 -7.79 0.50 5.12
C LEU A 78 -7.76 1.11 6.52
N TYR A 79 -6.62 1.69 6.90
CA TYR A 79 -6.33 2.11 8.27
C TYR A 79 -5.76 3.53 8.35
N ALA A 80 -5.97 4.19 9.50
CA ALA A 80 -5.30 5.44 9.81
C ALA A 80 -3.79 5.22 10.01
N TYR A 81 -2.97 6.16 9.51
CA TYR A 81 -1.52 6.12 9.72
C TYR A 81 -1.15 6.79 11.05
N ASP A 82 -1.51 6.14 12.13
CA ASP A 82 -1.25 6.53 13.52
C ASP A 82 0.02 5.83 14.08
N GLU A 83 0.15 5.74 15.39
CA GLU A 83 1.26 5.08 16.06
C GLU A 83 1.32 3.58 15.73
N ALA A 84 0.16 2.91 15.69
CA ALA A 84 0.09 1.50 15.33
C ALA A 84 0.53 1.27 13.87
N GLY A 85 0.08 2.13 12.94
CA GLY A 85 0.51 2.10 11.54
C GLY A 85 2.02 2.32 11.39
N ARG A 86 2.60 3.27 12.12
CA ARG A 86 4.07 3.48 12.13
C ARG A 86 4.82 2.26 12.63
N LYS A 87 4.37 1.65 13.74
CA LYS A 87 4.96 0.43 14.31
C LYS A 87 4.91 -0.74 13.32
N PHE A 88 3.79 -0.94 12.65
CA PHE A 88 3.68 -1.94 11.59
C PHE A 88 4.71 -1.72 10.50
N MET A 89 4.82 -0.47 9.99
CA MET A 89 5.74 -0.14 8.92
C MET A 89 7.20 -0.29 9.35
N GLU A 90 7.52 -0.03 10.62
CA GLU A 90 8.84 -0.26 11.19
C GLU A 90 9.18 -1.74 11.20
N LEU A 91 8.34 -2.58 11.80
CA LEU A 91 8.54 -4.03 11.86
C LEU A 91 8.63 -4.65 10.46
N PHE A 92 7.74 -4.25 9.57
CA PHE A 92 7.66 -4.82 8.23
C PHE A 92 8.78 -4.34 7.32
N LYS A 93 9.04 -3.02 7.23
CA LYS A 93 10.00 -2.45 6.28
C LYS A 93 11.45 -2.44 6.76
N PHE A 94 11.69 -2.30 8.05
CA PHE A 94 13.04 -2.07 8.57
C PHE A 94 13.57 -3.27 9.34
N VAL A 95 12.73 -3.96 10.10
CA VAL A 95 13.12 -5.23 10.75
C VAL A 95 13.01 -6.41 9.77
N GLY A 96 12.16 -6.29 8.74
CA GLY A 96 11.93 -7.34 7.75
C GLY A 96 11.11 -8.52 8.29
N ASP A 97 10.40 -8.33 9.39
CA ASP A 97 9.59 -9.39 9.97
C ASP A 97 8.25 -9.54 9.25
N THR A 98 8.23 -10.42 8.25
CA THR A 98 7.03 -10.68 7.45
C THR A 98 5.88 -11.29 8.23
N ARG A 99 6.12 -11.86 9.43
CA ARG A 99 5.06 -12.44 10.27
C ARG A 99 4.06 -11.38 10.76
N VAL A 100 4.48 -10.11 10.85
CA VAL A 100 3.58 -9.00 11.23
C VAL A 100 2.45 -8.78 10.21
N MET A 101 2.60 -9.25 8.97
CA MET A 101 1.57 -9.13 7.93
C MET A 101 0.25 -9.81 8.32
N THR A 102 0.27 -10.79 9.23
CA THR A 102 -0.93 -11.50 9.68
C THR A 102 -2.04 -10.58 10.21
N VAL A 103 -1.67 -9.38 10.70
CA VAL A 103 -2.67 -8.40 11.22
C VAL A 103 -3.37 -7.59 10.12
N VAL A 104 -2.92 -7.65 8.88
CA VAL A 104 -3.52 -6.90 7.75
C VAL A 104 -4.02 -7.80 6.62
N ILE A 105 -3.55 -9.04 6.52
CA ILE A 105 -3.79 -9.91 5.34
C ILE A 105 -5.27 -10.16 5.12
N LYS A 106 -6.04 -10.41 6.17
CA LYS A 106 -7.46 -10.76 6.04
C LYS A 106 -8.27 -9.62 5.43
N GLU A 107 -8.16 -8.44 5.99
CA GLU A 107 -8.88 -7.24 5.54
C GLU A 107 -8.38 -6.78 4.16
N LEU A 108 -7.06 -6.78 3.96
CA LEU A 108 -6.46 -6.46 2.66
C LEU A 108 -6.97 -7.41 1.58
N ARG A 109 -6.93 -8.73 1.81
CA ARG A 109 -7.43 -9.73 0.86
C ARG A 109 -8.89 -9.52 0.53
N GLN A 110 -9.74 -9.26 1.52
CA GLN A 110 -11.17 -9.01 1.29
C GLN A 110 -11.38 -7.80 0.37
N GLU A 111 -10.63 -6.72 0.57
CA GLU A 111 -10.76 -5.52 -0.25
C GLU A 111 -10.22 -5.76 -1.67
N LEU A 112 -9.06 -6.39 -1.83
CA LEU A 112 -8.49 -6.74 -3.13
C LEU A 112 -9.45 -7.58 -3.98
N LEU A 113 -10.13 -8.57 -3.37
CA LEU A 113 -11.11 -9.41 -4.06
C LEU A 113 -12.34 -8.64 -4.55
N LYS A 114 -12.76 -7.58 -3.83
CA LYS A 114 -13.85 -6.70 -4.32
C LYS A 114 -13.44 -5.97 -5.60
N TYR A 115 -12.20 -5.48 -5.65
CA TYR A 115 -11.67 -4.83 -6.85
C TYR A 115 -11.52 -5.79 -8.03
N GLN A 116 -11.03 -7.01 -7.79
CA GLN A 116 -10.95 -8.03 -8.84
C GLN A 116 -12.34 -8.38 -9.41
N LYS A 117 -13.37 -8.48 -8.56
CA LYS A 117 -14.76 -8.70 -9.02
C LYS A 117 -15.29 -7.54 -9.85
N ARG A 118 -14.78 -6.31 -9.68
CA ARG A 118 -15.08 -5.13 -10.50
C ARG A 118 -14.27 -5.09 -11.81
N GLY A 119 -13.41 -6.09 -12.07
CA GLY A 119 -12.58 -6.19 -13.27
C GLY A 119 -11.24 -5.44 -13.20
N PHE A 120 -10.80 -5.02 -12.03
CA PHE A 120 -9.49 -4.39 -11.86
C PHE A 120 -8.36 -5.42 -11.86
N VAL A 121 -7.29 -5.11 -12.59
CA VAL A 121 -5.99 -5.79 -12.49
C VAL A 121 -5.20 -5.13 -11.37
N LEU A 122 -4.70 -5.93 -10.43
CA LEU A 122 -3.91 -5.44 -9.31
C LEU A 122 -2.48 -5.18 -9.77
N CYS A 123 -1.99 -3.96 -9.55
CA CYS A 123 -0.63 -3.54 -9.89
C CYS A 123 0.09 -3.03 -8.65
N PRO A 124 1.08 -3.77 -8.11
CA PRO A 124 1.91 -3.27 -7.03
C PRO A 124 2.73 -2.08 -7.50
N LEU A 125 2.82 -1.03 -6.69
CA LEU A 125 3.75 0.06 -6.92
C LEU A 125 5.20 -0.42 -6.68
N PRO A 126 6.10 -0.26 -7.68
CA PRO A 126 7.47 -0.71 -7.54
C PRO A 126 8.26 0.19 -6.59
N SER A 127 9.05 -0.43 -5.71
CA SER A 127 9.99 0.28 -4.84
C SER A 127 11.15 0.89 -5.65
N SER A 128 11.72 1.99 -5.14
CA SER A 128 12.95 2.51 -5.73
C SER A 128 14.13 1.55 -5.53
N LYS A 129 15.10 1.55 -6.46
CA LYS A 129 16.31 0.73 -6.34
C LYS A 129 17.06 0.95 -5.02
N ALA A 130 17.05 2.19 -4.49
CA ALA A 130 17.65 2.51 -3.19
C ALA A 130 16.90 1.86 -2.02
N SER A 131 15.57 1.83 -2.08
CA SER A 131 14.72 1.16 -1.08
C SER A 131 14.91 -0.36 -1.11
N LEU A 132 14.98 -0.96 -2.31
CA LEU A 132 15.24 -2.39 -2.50
C LEU A 132 16.58 -2.82 -1.93
N ARG A 133 17.66 -2.07 -2.23
CA ARG A 133 19.00 -2.36 -1.69
C ARG A 133 19.05 -2.33 -0.16
N LYS A 134 18.19 -1.52 0.47
CA LYS A 134 18.14 -1.38 1.93
C LYS A 134 17.32 -2.48 2.60
N ARG A 135 16.29 -3.00 1.92
CA ARG A 135 15.29 -3.91 2.50
C ARG A 135 15.46 -5.35 2.02
N GLU A 136 16.09 -5.55 0.86
CA GLU A 136 16.30 -6.86 0.20
C GLU A 136 15.00 -7.55 -0.29
N PHE A 137 13.83 -6.94 -0.08
CA PHE A 137 12.54 -7.45 -0.56
C PHE A 137 11.58 -6.33 -0.99
N GLU A 138 10.62 -6.71 -1.84
CA GLU A 138 9.51 -5.85 -2.28
C GLU A 138 8.32 -5.96 -1.33
N THR A 139 7.96 -4.86 -0.66
CA THR A 139 6.90 -4.86 0.37
C THR A 139 5.54 -5.24 -0.17
N ILE A 140 5.08 -4.60 -1.25
CA ILE A 140 3.73 -4.82 -1.77
C ILE A 140 3.59 -6.16 -2.49
N PRO A 141 4.51 -6.57 -3.39
CA PRO A 141 4.48 -7.92 -3.94
C PRO A 141 4.40 -9.02 -2.88
N THR A 142 5.22 -8.94 -1.83
CA THR A 142 5.20 -9.91 -0.72
C THR A 142 3.85 -9.94 0.00
N LEU A 143 3.21 -8.79 0.24
CA LEU A 143 1.87 -8.73 0.82
C LEU A 143 0.82 -9.37 -0.09
N LEU A 144 0.86 -9.11 -1.41
CA LEU A 144 -0.09 -9.67 -2.37
C LEU A 144 0.07 -11.19 -2.51
N GLU A 145 1.30 -11.69 -2.48
CA GLU A 145 1.59 -13.13 -2.43
C GLU A 145 0.97 -13.79 -1.20
N GLN A 146 1.13 -13.20 -0.03
CA GLN A 146 0.53 -13.71 1.22
C GLN A 146 -1.01 -13.59 1.22
N CYS A 147 -1.57 -12.65 0.50
CA CYS A 147 -3.01 -12.58 0.27
C CYS A 147 -3.51 -13.65 -0.71
N HIS A 148 -2.63 -14.37 -1.41
CA HIS A 148 -2.98 -15.32 -2.47
C HIS A 148 -3.92 -14.69 -3.52
N VAL A 149 -3.58 -13.48 -3.99
CA VAL A 149 -4.29 -12.79 -5.05
C VAL A 149 -3.34 -12.51 -6.22
N PRO A 150 -3.74 -12.81 -7.47
CA PRO A 150 -2.91 -12.54 -8.63
C PRO A 150 -2.73 -11.04 -8.82
N ALA A 151 -1.50 -10.63 -9.12
CA ALA A 151 -1.14 -9.25 -9.42
C ALA A 151 -0.19 -9.19 -10.61
N VAL A 152 -0.22 -8.09 -11.35
CA VAL A 152 0.61 -7.87 -12.54
C VAL A 152 1.49 -6.65 -12.32
N SER A 153 2.80 -6.83 -12.39
CA SER A 153 3.76 -5.73 -12.28
C SER A 153 3.85 -4.99 -13.61
N LEU A 154 2.99 -3.98 -13.81
CA LEU A 154 2.93 -3.16 -15.01
C LEU A 154 4.00 -2.07 -15.06
N LEU A 155 4.50 -1.65 -13.92
CA LEU A 155 5.39 -0.51 -13.77
C LEU A 155 6.79 -0.93 -13.31
N GLU A 156 7.79 -0.17 -13.73
CA GLU A 156 9.14 -0.18 -13.16
C GLU A 156 9.51 1.21 -12.64
N HIS A 157 10.30 1.26 -11.56
CA HIS A 157 10.80 2.51 -10.99
C HIS A 157 12.15 2.86 -11.61
N ILE A 158 12.18 3.89 -12.46
CA ILE A 158 13.38 4.37 -13.19
C ILE A 158 14.09 5.55 -12.51
N GLY A 159 13.49 6.09 -11.44
CA GLY A 159 14.05 7.25 -10.73
C GLY A 159 15.42 6.95 -10.12
N SER A 160 16.38 7.84 -10.35
CA SER A 160 17.77 7.78 -9.89
C SER A 160 17.89 8.02 -8.39
N GLY A 161 17.34 7.34 -7.49
CA GLY A 161 17.54 7.34 -6.01
C GLY A 161 18.24 8.53 -5.29
N LYS A 162 18.54 9.64 -6.00
CA LYS A 162 19.11 10.84 -5.38
C LYS A 162 18.13 11.44 -4.39
N LYS A 163 18.58 11.62 -3.16
CA LYS A 163 17.81 12.22 -2.07
C LYS A 163 17.26 13.59 -2.54
N GLN A 164 16.02 13.91 -2.17
CA GLN A 164 15.39 15.21 -2.47
C GLN A 164 16.19 16.42 -1.94
N SER A 165 17.08 16.21 -0.96
CA SER A 165 17.99 17.22 -0.42
C SER A 165 19.01 17.77 -1.43
N GLU A 166 19.29 17.03 -2.51
CA GLU A 166 20.28 17.43 -3.53
C GLU A 166 19.66 18.11 -4.75
N LYS A 167 18.32 18.32 -4.76
CA LYS A 167 17.60 18.94 -5.87
C LYS A 167 17.43 20.44 -5.64
N THR A 168 17.63 21.24 -6.69
CA THR A 168 17.34 22.67 -6.69
C THR A 168 15.84 22.93 -6.50
N ARG A 169 15.47 24.17 -6.10
CA ARG A 169 14.06 24.57 -5.91
C ARG A 169 13.22 24.37 -7.18
N GLN A 170 13.77 24.60 -8.38
CA GLN A 170 13.09 24.39 -9.66
C GLN A 170 12.93 22.90 -10.00
N GLU A 171 13.91 22.05 -9.70
CA GLU A 171 13.81 20.60 -9.89
C GLU A 171 12.81 19.94 -8.92
N ARG A 172 12.52 20.58 -7.77
CA ARG A 172 11.45 20.12 -6.83
C ARG A 172 10.05 20.41 -7.36
N LEU A 173 9.88 21.43 -8.20
CA LEU A 173 8.61 21.81 -8.80
C LEU A 173 8.26 20.97 -10.04
N GLN A 174 9.27 20.39 -10.71
CA GLN A 174 9.06 19.42 -11.77
C GLN A 174 9.02 18.03 -11.13
N LEU A 175 7.83 17.49 -10.93
CA LEU A 175 7.63 16.08 -10.57
C LEU A 175 8.16 15.22 -11.73
N LYS A 176 9.47 14.87 -11.70
CA LYS A 176 10.03 13.96 -12.69
C LYS A 176 9.31 12.63 -12.56
N GLN A 177 8.76 12.15 -13.66
CA GLN A 177 8.09 10.84 -13.73
C GLN A 177 9.08 9.73 -13.34
N PRO A 178 8.90 9.07 -12.18
CA PRO A 178 9.80 8.02 -11.72
C PRO A 178 9.40 6.63 -12.23
N PHE A 179 8.26 6.53 -12.91
CA PHE A 179 7.72 5.26 -13.38
C PHE A 179 7.77 5.17 -14.90
N LYS A 180 8.09 3.99 -15.39
CA LYS A 180 7.94 3.58 -16.79
C LYS A 180 7.06 2.34 -16.83
N VAL A 181 6.20 2.25 -17.82
CA VAL A 181 5.46 1.01 -18.07
C VAL A 181 6.42 -0.02 -18.67
N LYS A 182 6.33 -1.24 -18.20
CA LYS A 182 7.15 -2.36 -18.70
C LYS A 182 6.78 -2.69 -20.14
N GLU A 183 7.77 -3.06 -20.90
CA GLU A 183 7.58 -3.51 -22.28
C GLU A 183 6.89 -4.89 -22.33
N ASN A 184 6.16 -5.16 -23.41
CA ASN A 184 5.48 -6.45 -23.65
C ASN A 184 4.43 -6.85 -22.59
N VAL A 185 3.84 -5.90 -21.87
CA VAL A 185 2.69 -6.15 -20.99
C VAL A 185 1.39 -5.79 -21.72
N GLY A 186 0.37 -6.64 -21.58
CA GLY A 186 -0.97 -6.29 -22.05
C GLY A 186 -1.50 -5.07 -21.30
N VAL A 187 -2.19 -4.16 -21.99
CA VAL A 187 -2.80 -2.98 -21.37
C VAL A 187 -4.19 -3.33 -20.84
N PRO A 188 -4.38 -3.46 -19.52
CA PRO A 188 -5.70 -3.71 -18.97
C PRO A 188 -6.54 -2.44 -18.99
N LYS A 189 -7.88 -2.59 -19.08
CA LYS A 189 -8.78 -1.43 -19.03
C LYS A 189 -8.81 -0.77 -17.67
N LYS A 190 -8.78 -1.56 -16.60
CA LYS A 190 -8.89 -1.10 -15.22
C LYS A 190 -7.70 -1.57 -14.38
N VAL A 191 -7.03 -0.66 -13.68
CA VAL A 191 -5.88 -0.94 -12.83
C VAL A 191 -6.11 -0.44 -11.42
N LEU A 192 -5.90 -1.31 -10.44
CA LEU A 192 -5.78 -0.94 -9.04
C LEU A 192 -4.30 -0.84 -8.66
N LEU A 193 -3.82 0.37 -8.42
CA LEU A 193 -2.50 0.59 -7.84
C LEU A 193 -2.52 0.20 -6.35
N VAL A 194 -1.59 -0.65 -5.92
CA VAL A 194 -1.50 -1.06 -4.50
C VAL A 194 -0.19 -0.53 -3.91
N ASP A 195 -0.31 0.19 -2.77
CA ASP A 195 0.85 0.73 -2.04
C ASP A 195 0.63 0.57 -0.52
N ASP A 196 1.65 0.88 0.28
CA ASP A 196 1.57 0.76 1.73
C ASP A 196 0.98 2.02 2.41
N VAL A 197 1.46 3.22 2.06
CA VAL A 197 1.04 4.48 2.71
C VAL A 197 0.75 5.57 1.69
N TYR A 198 -0.45 6.08 1.69
CA TYR A 198 -0.77 7.29 0.96
C TYR A 198 -0.39 8.53 1.80
N THR A 199 0.66 9.21 1.48
CA THR A 199 1.07 10.46 2.15
C THR A 199 0.52 11.70 1.43
N THR A 200 1.20 12.19 0.43
CA THR A 200 0.76 13.32 -0.42
C THR A 200 0.02 12.87 -1.67
N GLY A 201 0.09 11.59 -2.01
CA GLY A 201 -0.43 11.02 -3.24
C GLY A 201 0.48 11.15 -4.46
N ALA A 202 1.59 11.90 -4.37
CA ALA A 202 2.46 12.17 -5.52
C ALA A 202 2.90 10.90 -6.27
N THR A 203 3.29 9.87 -5.54
CA THR A 203 3.70 8.57 -6.10
C THR A 203 2.56 7.93 -6.90
N ILE A 204 1.36 7.88 -6.31
CA ILE A 204 0.18 7.27 -6.90
C ILE A 204 -0.29 8.06 -8.13
N HIS A 205 -0.34 9.39 -8.06
CA HIS A 205 -0.74 10.23 -9.20
C HIS A 205 0.24 10.09 -10.39
N LEU A 206 1.55 10.02 -10.12
CA LEU A 206 2.56 9.81 -11.17
C LEU A 206 2.45 8.41 -11.78
N ALA A 207 2.22 7.38 -10.99
CA ALA A 207 2.01 6.02 -11.48
C ALA A 207 0.73 5.92 -12.32
N ALA A 208 -0.37 6.54 -11.87
CA ALA A 208 -1.62 6.62 -12.61
C ALA A 208 -1.44 7.32 -13.95
N LYS A 209 -0.70 8.45 -13.99
CA LYS A 209 -0.39 9.16 -15.24
C LYS A 209 0.33 8.25 -16.23
N ALA A 210 1.37 7.51 -15.80
CA ALA A 210 2.09 6.59 -16.69
C ALA A 210 1.17 5.49 -17.26
N LEU A 211 0.18 5.01 -16.50
CA LEU A 211 -0.78 4.01 -16.96
C LEU A 211 -1.82 4.59 -17.92
N THR A 212 -2.34 5.78 -17.65
CA THR A 212 -3.32 6.42 -18.55
C THR A 212 -2.70 6.82 -19.89
N GLU A 213 -1.43 7.21 -19.92
CA GLU A 213 -0.69 7.52 -21.15
C GLU A 213 -0.57 6.33 -22.11
N ILE A 214 -0.66 5.09 -21.62
CA ILE A 214 -0.67 3.88 -22.44
C ILE A 214 -2.07 3.34 -22.75
N GLY A 215 -3.14 4.03 -22.33
CA GLY A 215 -4.53 3.68 -22.64
C GLY A 215 -5.28 2.92 -21.56
N VAL A 216 -4.81 2.89 -20.30
CA VAL A 216 -5.63 2.41 -19.17
C VAL A 216 -6.80 3.38 -18.95
N GLU A 217 -8.03 2.85 -18.99
CA GLU A 217 -9.27 3.65 -18.95
C GLU A 217 -9.62 4.11 -17.53
N GLU A 218 -9.40 3.25 -16.52
CA GLU A 218 -9.75 3.51 -15.13
C GLU A 218 -8.60 3.09 -14.19
N VAL A 219 -8.15 4.04 -13.37
CA VAL A 219 -7.12 3.80 -12.34
C VAL A 219 -7.69 4.20 -10.99
N GLU A 220 -7.71 3.25 -10.05
CA GLU A 220 -7.94 3.50 -8.63
C GLU A 220 -6.71 3.07 -7.82
N SER A 221 -6.66 3.40 -6.54
CA SER A 221 -5.60 2.93 -5.66
C SER A 221 -6.14 2.37 -4.34
N LEU A 222 -5.38 1.44 -3.79
CA LEU A 222 -5.60 0.85 -2.47
C LEU A 222 -4.30 0.96 -1.66
N THR A 223 -4.39 1.51 -0.45
CA THR A 223 -3.26 1.57 0.47
C THR A 223 -3.63 0.96 1.81
N LEU A 224 -2.63 0.43 2.53
CA LEU A 224 -2.86 -0.01 3.90
C LEU A 224 -3.22 1.18 4.77
N PHE A 225 -2.43 2.25 4.68
CA PHE A 225 -2.52 3.40 5.59
C PHE A 225 -2.71 4.72 4.86
N ARG A 226 -3.39 5.64 5.59
CA ARG A 226 -3.56 7.02 5.18
C ARG A 226 -3.49 7.98 6.37
#